data_9c4c8503a7f29840c2ab678314918221
#
_entry.id   9c4c8503a7f29840c2ab678314918221
#
_cell.length_a   1.000
_cell.length_b   1.000
_cell.length_c   1.000
_cell.angle_alpha   90.00
_cell.angle_beta   90.00
_cell.angle_gamma   90.00
#
_symmetry.space_group_name_H-M   'P 1'
#
loop_
_entity.id
_entity.type
_entity.pdbx_description
1 polymer ?
#
loop_
_entity_poly.entity_id
_entity_poly.type
_entity_poly.pdbx_seq_one_letter_code
_entity_poly.pdbx_strand_id
1 'polypeptide(L)'
;MNKQLRIAYCIPSLYYPSGMERALTLKANYFAEHFGYDIHIILTDGKGKEPYYPLHPSITLHQLSINYDEMYGRSLLKRISGYSKKQRLYKKRLNECLCEIRPDITVSLLRREINFICDMKDGSVKLGEIHFNKSNYREFTDNRLPGFVQRMVKQYWMRQLIRQLRKVR
;
A
#
# COMPACT_ATOMS: atom_id res chain seq x y z
N MET A 1 12.46 30.41 -0.69
CA MET A 1 11.38 29.62 -1.33
C MET A 1 11.43 28.24 -0.72
N ASN A 2 10.39 27.81 0.01
CA ASN A 2 10.33 26.43 0.49
C ASN A 2 10.20 25.49 -0.72
N LYS A 3 11.05 24.48 -0.79
CA LYS A 3 10.96 23.45 -1.84
C LYS A 3 9.59 22.78 -1.74
N GLN A 4 8.81 22.80 -2.82
CA GLN A 4 7.58 22.05 -2.94
C GLN A 4 7.92 20.55 -2.90
N LEU A 5 7.49 19.84 -1.84
CA LEU A 5 7.73 18.41 -1.71
C LEU A 5 6.75 17.62 -2.59
N ARG A 6 7.27 16.58 -3.24
CA ARG A 6 6.47 15.58 -3.96
C ARG A 6 6.37 14.33 -3.11
N ILE A 7 5.14 13.95 -2.77
CA ILE A 7 4.88 12.83 -1.87
C ILE A 7 3.99 11.80 -2.56
N ALA A 8 4.44 10.54 -2.58
CA ALA A 8 3.68 9.41 -3.11
C ALA A 8 3.20 8.50 -1.97
N TYR A 9 1.89 8.31 -1.86
CA TYR A 9 1.26 7.40 -0.91
C TYR A 9 0.87 6.08 -1.58
N CYS A 10 1.21 4.95 -0.97
CA CYS A 10 0.82 3.62 -1.44
C CYS A 10 -0.30 3.07 -0.55
N ILE A 11 -1.50 2.87 -1.12
CA ILE A 11 -2.68 2.32 -0.44
C ILE A 11 -3.40 1.33 -1.38
N PRO A 12 -4.07 0.29 -0.88
CA PRO A 12 -4.79 -0.65 -1.75
C PRO A 12 -5.91 0.00 -2.56
N SER A 13 -6.74 0.81 -1.93
CA SER A 13 -7.92 1.46 -2.55
C SER A 13 -8.36 2.67 -1.76
N LEU A 14 -9.25 3.49 -2.33
CA LEU A 14 -9.90 4.62 -1.65
C LEU A 14 -11.43 4.56 -1.70
N TYR A 15 -12.01 3.50 -2.24
CA TYR A 15 -13.47 3.40 -2.46
C TYR A 15 -14.27 2.84 -1.27
N TYR A 16 -13.61 2.53 -0.15
CA TYR A 16 -14.28 2.09 1.08
C TYR A 16 -14.34 3.19 2.14
N PRO A 17 -15.41 3.23 2.97
CA PRO A 17 -15.54 4.17 4.09
C PRO A 17 -14.73 3.70 5.32
N SER A 18 -13.44 3.40 5.17
CA SER A 18 -12.63 2.93 6.27
C SER A 18 -11.80 4.04 6.92
N GLY A 19 -11.33 3.78 8.14
CA GLY A 19 -10.55 4.76 8.90
C GLY A 19 -9.19 5.08 8.26
N MET A 20 -8.59 4.13 7.56
CA MET A 20 -7.30 4.34 6.89
C MET A 20 -7.46 5.25 5.67
N GLU A 21 -8.46 5.00 4.84
CA GLU A 21 -8.79 5.84 3.68
C GLU A 21 -9.15 7.27 4.12
N ARG A 22 -9.97 7.40 5.20
CA ARG A 22 -10.32 8.71 5.77
C ARG A 22 -9.09 9.47 6.27
N ALA A 23 -8.23 8.81 7.06
CA ALA A 23 -7.04 9.44 7.61
C ALA A 23 -6.06 9.89 6.52
N LEU A 24 -5.86 9.06 5.48
CA LEU A 24 -5.04 9.42 4.34
C LEU A 24 -5.63 10.60 3.58
N THR A 25 -6.93 10.56 3.25
CA THR A 25 -7.61 11.62 2.50
C THR A 25 -7.50 12.97 3.22
N LEU A 26 -7.81 13.00 4.53
CA LEU A 26 -7.71 14.23 5.32
C LEU A 26 -6.29 14.81 5.30
N LYS A 27 -5.29 13.97 5.52
CA LYS A 27 -3.87 14.38 5.52
C LYS A 27 -3.40 14.84 4.14
N ALA A 28 -3.73 14.09 3.09
CA ALA A 28 -3.35 14.42 1.72
C ALA A 28 -3.96 15.75 1.27
N ASN A 29 -5.25 15.96 1.54
CA ASN A 29 -5.94 17.22 1.27
C ASN A 29 -5.29 18.38 2.02
N TYR A 30 -5.01 18.21 3.32
CA TYR A 30 -4.37 19.22 4.13
C TYR A 30 -3.00 19.64 3.59
N PHE A 31 -2.18 18.67 3.18
CA PHE A 31 -0.86 18.94 2.61
C PHE A 31 -0.93 19.62 1.24
N ALA A 32 -1.88 19.22 0.41
CA ALA A 32 -2.11 19.85 -0.88
C ALA A 32 -2.59 21.30 -0.73
N GLU A 33 -3.59 21.53 0.14
CA GLU A 33 -4.23 22.84 0.32
C GLU A 33 -3.33 23.85 1.05
N HIS A 34 -2.72 23.44 2.18
CA HIS A 34 -2.02 24.38 3.06
C HIS A 34 -0.52 24.52 2.77
N PHE A 35 0.11 23.48 2.24
CA PHE A 35 1.54 23.49 1.92
C PHE A 35 1.83 23.50 0.43
N GLY A 36 0.81 23.32 -0.42
CA GLY A 36 0.98 23.24 -1.86
C GLY A 36 1.85 22.06 -2.29
N TYR A 37 1.91 20.97 -1.50
CA TYR A 37 2.69 19.79 -1.86
C TYR A 37 2.09 19.06 -3.05
N ASP A 38 2.96 18.52 -3.90
CA ASP A 38 2.59 17.69 -5.05
C ASP A 38 2.29 16.25 -4.55
N ILE A 39 1.00 15.94 -4.40
CA ILE A 39 0.54 14.70 -3.77
C ILE A 39 0.09 13.69 -4.83
N HIS A 40 0.68 12.52 -4.78
CA HIS A 40 0.33 11.36 -5.61
C HIS A 40 -0.17 10.22 -4.73
N ILE A 41 -1.28 9.58 -5.10
CA ILE A 41 -1.79 8.41 -4.40
C ILE A 41 -1.81 7.24 -5.38
N ILE A 42 -1.12 6.16 -5.02
CA ILE A 42 -0.91 4.97 -5.85
C ILE A 42 -1.80 3.85 -5.34
N LEU A 43 -2.73 3.38 -6.20
CA LEU A 43 -3.77 2.40 -5.88
C LEU A 43 -3.48 1.05 -6.57
N THR A 44 -3.73 -0.07 -5.88
CA THR A 44 -3.59 -1.41 -6.45
C THR A 44 -4.91 -2.04 -6.86
N ASP A 45 -5.98 -1.72 -6.13
CA ASP A 45 -7.30 -2.32 -6.25
C ASP A 45 -8.36 -1.24 -6.58
N GLY A 46 -9.58 -1.65 -6.92
CA GLY A 46 -10.68 -0.73 -7.16
C GLY A 46 -10.66 -0.03 -8.51
N LYS A 47 -10.18 -0.69 -9.56
CA LYS A 47 -10.19 -0.15 -10.92
C LYS A 47 -11.58 0.35 -11.33
N GLY A 48 -11.66 1.62 -11.75
CA GLY A 48 -12.91 2.25 -12.19
C GLY A 48 -13.85 2.65 -11.06
N LYS A 49 -13.42 2.59 -9.79
CA LYS A 49 -14.19 3.05 -8.65
C LYS A 49 -13.67 4.39 -8.16
N GLU A 50 -14.60 5.31 -7.88
CA GLU A 50 -14.28 6.63 -7.34
C GLU A 50 -13.89 6.55 -5.87
N PRO A 51 -13.04 7.46 -5.37
CA PRO A 51 -12.75 7.61 -3.96
C PRO A 51 -14.03 7.90 -3.15
N TYR A 52 -14.18 7.22 -2.00
CA TYR A 52 -15.32 7.44 -1.12
C TYR A 52 -15.32 8.83 -0.46
N TYR A 53 -14.12 9.29 -0.06
CA TYR A 53 -13.95 10.65 0.49
C TYR A 53 -13.43 11.57 -0.60
N PRO A 54 -13.90 12.83 -0.67
CA PRO A 54 -13.47 13.79 -1.68
C PRO A 54 -12.00 14.14 -1.52
N LEU A 55 -11.29 14.12 -2.64
CA LEU A 55 -9.89 14.52 -2.72
C LEU A 55 -9.76 15.96 -3.25
N HIS A 56 -8.72 16.65 -2.80
CA HIS A 56 -8.36 17.95 -3.33
C HIS A 56 -8.03 17.84 -4.84
N PRO A 57 -8.49 18.78 -5.70
CA PRO A 57 -8.34 18.67 -7.16
C PRO A 57 -6.89 18.55 -7.66
N SER A 58 -5.91 19.03 -6.89
CA SER A 58 -4.48 18.93 -7.24
C SER A 58 -3.87 17.55 -6.96
N ILE A 59 -4.59 16.65 -6.27
CA ILE A 59 -4.06 15.32 -5.96
C ILE A 59 -4.17 14.41 -7.17
N THR A 60 -3.06 13.78 -7.55
CA THR A 60 -3.02 12.85 -8.68
C THR A 60 -3.17 11.41 -8.22
N LEU A 61 -4.15 10.69 -8.82
CA LEU A 61 -4.35 9.26 -8.58
C LEU A 61 -3.66 8.41 -9.65
N HIS A 62 -2.93 7.39 -9.23
CA HIS A 62 -2.28 6.41 -10.09
C HIS A 62 -2.86 5.03 -9.82
N GLN A 63 -3.54 4.45 -10.83
CA GLN A 63 -4.16 3.13 -10.71
C GLN A 63 -3.26 2.04 -11.33
N LEU A 64 -2.65 1.21 -10.49
CA LEU A 64 -1.78 0.13 -10.97
C LEU A 64 -2.55 -1.10 -11.48
N SER A 65 -3.84 -1.19 -11.19
CA SER A 65 -4.72 -2.29 -11.67
C SER A 65 -4.16 -3.69 -11.39
N ILE A 66 -3.71 -3.94 -10.16
CA ILE A 66 -3.26 -5.27 -9.72
C ILE A 66 -4.47 -6.14 -9.37
N ASN A 67 -5.50 -5.51 -8.78
CA ASN A 67 -6.80 -6.11 -8.47
C ASN A 67 -6.68 -7.38 -7.61
N TYR A 68 -6.09 -7.24 -6.44
CA TYR A 68 -6.02 -8.35 -5.47
C TYR A 68 -7.39 -8.78 -4.97
N ASP A 69 -8.37 -7.88 -4.99
CA ASP A 69 -9.76 -8.13 -4.65
C ASP A 69 -10.40 -9.24 -5.51
N GLU A 70 -9.97 -9.42 -6.78
CA GLU A 70 -10.42 -10.52 -7.65
C GLU A 70 -9.98 -11.91 -7.19
N MET A 71 -9.09 -12.00 -6.21
CA MET A 71 -8.61 -13.29 -5.69
C MET A 71 -9.49 -13.87 -4.59
N TYR A 72 -10.44 -13.10 -4.07
CA TYR A 72 -11.40 -13.59 -3.07
C TYR A 72 -12.28 -14.69 -3.69
N GLY A 73 -12.48 -15.79 -2.94
CA GLY A 73 -13.29 -16.94 -3.40
C GLY A 73 -12.56 -18.01 -4.21
N ARG A 74 -11.28 -17.83 -4.59
CA ARG A 74 -10.50 -18.86 -5.31
C ARG A 74 -9.91 -19.91 -4.35
N SER A 75 -9.63 -21.13 -4.87
CA SER A 75 -8.99 -22.20 -4.09
C SER A 75 -7.59 -21.79 -3.59
N LEU A 76 -7.14 -22.39 -2.46
CA LEU A 76 -5.88 -22.01 -1.79
C LEU A 76 -4.66 -22.07 -2.73
N LEU A 77 -4.49 -23.13 -3.52
CA LEU A 77 -3.36 -23.27 -4.45
C LEU A 77 -3.37 -22.17 -5.53
N LYS A 78 -4.55 -21.88 -6.10
CA LYS A 78 -4.72 -20.78 -7.07
C LYS A 78 -4.48 -19.41 -6.43
N ARG A 79 -4.80 -19.24 -5.13
CA ARG A 79 -4.52 -18.02 -4.39
C ARG A 79 -3.01 -17.82 -4.18
N ILE A 80 -2.26 -18.86 -3.79
CA ILE A 80 -0.82 -18.77 -3.54
C ILE A 80 -0.06 -18.44 -4.84
N SER A 81 -0.30 -19.21 -5.92
CA SER A 81 0.36 -18.96 -7.20
C SER A 81 -0.03 -17.62 -7.81
N GLY A 82 -1.31 -17.25 -7.73
CA GLY A 82 -1.83 -15.96 -8.19
C GLY A 82 -1.25 -14.79 -7.38
N TYR A 83 -1.12 -14.94 -6.06
CA TYR A 83 -0.52 -13.92 -5.20
C TYR A 83 0.93 -13.64 -5.59
N SER A 84 1.75 -14.67 -5.82
CA SER A 84 3.14 -14.51 -6.23
C SER A 84 3.27 -13.78 -7.57
N LYS A 85 2.42 -14.12 -8.55
CA LYS A 85 2.38 -13.41 -9.86
C LYS A 85 1.97 -11.94 -9.68
N LYS A 86 0.91 -11.66 -8.91
CA LYS A 86 0.44 -10.30 -8.63
C LYS A 86 1.48 -9.48 -7.85
N GLN A 87 2.25 -10.09 -6.94
CA GLN A 87 3.34 -9.42 -6.23
C GLN A 87 4.47 -8.99 -7.18
N ARG A 88 4.87 -9.83 -8.13
CA ARG A 88 5.88 -9.47 -9.15
C ARG A 88 5.38 -8.35 -10.04
N LEU A 89 4.13 -8.42 -10.49
CA LEU A 89 3.49 -7.37 -11.30
C LEU A 89 3.41 -6.05 -10.52
N TYR A 90 3.01 -6.12 -9.25
CA TYR A 90 2.93 -4.95 -8.38
C TYR A 90 4.30 -4.31 -8.22
N LYS A 91 5.33 -5.10 -7.88
CA LYS A 91 6.70 -4.60 -7.78
C LYS A 91 7.15 -3.87 -9.05
N LYS A 92 6.90 -4.45 -10.23
CA LYS A 92 7.25 -3.86 -11.52
C LYS A 92 6.51 -2.54 -11.74
N ARG A 93 5.17 -2.54 -11.70
CA ARG A 93 4.34 -1.35 -11.97
C ARG A 93 4.55 -0.24 -10.94
N LEU A 94 4.76 -0.60 -9.66
CA LEU A 94 5.08 0.40 -8.65
C LEU A 94 6.43 1.06 -8.92
N ASN A 95 7.45 0.29 -9.31
CA ASN A 95 8.74 0.85 -9.65
C ASN A 95 8.67 1.79 -10.87
N GLU A 96 7.98 1.39 -11.92
CA GLU A 96 7.73 2.23 -13.11
C GLU A 96 7.04 3.54 -12.71
N CYS A 97 5.96 3.45 -11.93
CA CYS A 97 5.19 4.61 -11.46
C CYS A 97 6.04 5.54 -10.58
N LEU A 98 6.83 5.02 -9.63
CA LEU A 98 7.69 5.82 -8.77
C LEU A 98 8.84 6.49 -9.57
N CYS A 99 9.41 5.80 -10.56
CA CYS A 99 10.43 6.38 -11.44
C CYS A 99 9.87 7.51 -12.33
N GLU A 100 8.59 7.43 -12.72
CA GLU A 100 7.89 8.49 -13.45
C GLU A 100 7.58 9.68 -12.55
N ILE A 101 6.97 9.45 -11.38
CA ILE A 101 6.62 10.49 -10.41
C ILE A 101 7.87 11.18 -9.84
N ARG A 102 8.94 10.43 -9.56
CA ARG A 102 10.15 10.89 -8.87
C ARG A 102 9.83 11.60 -7.56
N PRO A 103 9.16 10.95 -6.61
CA PRO A 103 8.79 11.59 -5.36
C PRO A 103 10.03 11.86 -4.49
N ASP A 104 9.96 12.89 -3.64
CA ASP A 104 10.94 13.11 -2.56
C ASP A 104 10.71 12.08 -1.44
N ILE A 105 9.43 11.77 -1.17
CA ILE A 105 9.02 10.87 -0.10
C ILE A 105 8.00 9.86 -0.66
N THR A 106 8.22 8.58 -0.40
CA THR A 106 7.22 7.53 -0.61
C THR A 106 6.73 6.99 0.72
N VAL A 107 5.43 7.11 0.96
CA VAL A 107 4.77 6.66 2.19
C VAL A 107 4.04 5.34 1.93
N SER A 108 4.43 4.28 2.60
CA SER A 108 3.75 3.00 2.61
C SER A 108 2.80 2.92 3.80
N LEU A 109 1.53 2.59 3.56
CA LEU A 109 0.59 2.25 4.63
C LEU A 109 0.74 0.80 5.12
N LEU A 110 1.94 0.22 4.92
CA LEU A 110 2.40 -1.08 5.37
C LEU A 110 1.46 -2.24 4.97
N ARG A 111 0.97 -2.18 3.74
CA ARG A 111 0.13 -3.26 3.19
C ARG A 111 0.98 -4.25 2.38
N ARG A 112 0.66 -4.49 1.12
CA ARG A 112 1.35 -5.52 0.31
C ARG A 112 2.70 -5.06 -0.23
N GLU A 113 2.87 -3.75 -0.41
CA GLU A 113 4.10 -3.11 -0.88
C GLU A 113 5.26 -3.25 0.10
N ILE A 114 4.96 -3.47 1.40
CA ILE A 114 5.99 -3.63 2.44
C ILE A 114 7.00 -4.74 2.13
N ASN A 115 6.62 -5.73 1.32
CA ASN A 115 7.50 -6.82 0.95
C ASN A 115 8.69 -6.38 0.08
N PHE A 116 8.61 -5.21 -0.57
CA PHE A 116 9.62 -4.77 -1.54
C PHE A 116 9.80 -3.26 -1.64
N ILE A 117 9.02 -2.44 -0.94
CA ILE A 117 9.08 -0.98 -1.07
C ILE A 117 10.48 -0.41 -0.77
N CYS A 118 11.16 -0.98 0.22
CA CYS A 118 12.53 -0.55 0.58
C CYS A 118 13.60 -0.99 -0.42
N ASP A 119 13.27 -1.89 -1.35
CA ASP A 119 14.17 -2.36 -2.39
C ASP A 119 14.01 -1.54 -3.69
N MET A 120 13.09 -0.56 -3.73
CA MET A 120 12.91 0.36 -4.85
C MET A 120 14.04 1.38 -4.92
N LYS A 121 14.58 1.59 -6.12
CA LYS A 121 15.71 2.52 -6.37
C LYS A 121 15.25 3.79 -7.09
N ASP A 122 14.13 4.35 -6.65
CA ASP A 122 13.54 5.58 -7.23
C ASP A 122 14.10 6.88 -6.59
N GLY A 123 15.02 6.75 -5.63
CA GLY A 123 15.66 7.88 -4.96
C GLY A 123 14.87 8.50 -3.81
N SER A 124 13.60 8.16 -3.62
CA SER A 124 12.78 8.73 -2.54
C SER A 124 13.10 8.16 -1.16
N VAL A 125 12.87 8.97 -0.13
CA VAL A 125 12.87 8.52 1.26
C VAL A 125 11.64 7.64 1.49
N LYS A 126 11.83 6.45 2.08
CA LYS A 126 10.73 5.51 2.37
C LYS A 126 10.27 5.68 3.80
N LEU A 127 8.99 6.05 3.97
CA LEU A 127 8.32 6.14 5.26
C LEU A 127 7.25 5.05 5.37
N GLY A 128 7.06 4.53 6.58
CA GLY A 128 6.00 3.58 6.89
C GLY A 128 5.00 4.15 7.88
N GLU A 129 3.71 4.12 7.56
CA GLU A 129 2.64 4.50 8.47
C GLU A 129 1.89 3.27 8.97
N ILE A 130 1.80 3.12 10.30
CA ILE A 130 1.12 2.01 10.95
C ILE A 130 -0.31 2.41 11.29
N HIS A 131 -1.28 1.82 10.57
CA HIS A 131 -2.71 2.01 10.79
C HIS A 131 -3.40 0.74 11.36
N PHE A 132 -2.64 -0.17 11.97
CA PHE A 132 -3.17 -1.41 12.51
C PHE A 132 -2.51 -1.75 13.85
N ASN A 133 -3.25 -2.50 14.68
CA ASN A 133 -2.71 -3.07 15.90
C ASN A 133 -1.90 -4.34 15.56
N LYS A 134 -0.81 -4.60 16.29
CA LYS A 134 0.01 -5.81 16.16
C LYS A 134 -0.81 -7.10 16.24
N SER A 135 -1.83 -7.15 17.09
CA SER A 135 -2.73 -8.30 17.23
C SER A 135 -3.57 -8.57 15.99
N ASN A 136 -3.94 -7.52 15.23
CA ASN A 136 -4.83 -7.60 14.07
C ASN A 136 -4.07 -7.55 12.73
N TYR A 137 -2.73 -7.62 12.77
CA TYR A 137 -1.95 -7.61 11.55
C TYR A 137 -2.14 -8.91 10.77
N ARG A 138 -2.79 -8.83 9.61
CA ARG A 138 -3.09 -9.95 8.71
C ARG A 138 -3.70 -11.13 9.47
N GLU A 139 -4.87 -10.93 10.08
CA GLU A 139 -5.64 -12.03 10.66
C GLU A 139 -5.90 -13.06 9.56
N PHE A 140 -5.23 -14.20 9.72
CA PHE A 140 -5.42 -15.35 8.86
C PHE A 140 -6.44 -16.27 9.53
N THR A 141 -7.71 -15.97 9.33
CA THR A 141 -8.83 -16.79 9.78
C THR A 141 -9.30 -17.70 8.65
N ASP A 142 -8.46 -18.64 8.25
CA ASP A 142 -8.93 -19.73 7.38
C ASP A 142 -9.20 -20.95 8.26
N ASN A 143 -10.46 -21.16 8.65
CA ASN A 143 -10.91 -22.27 9.49
C ASN A 143 -10.63 -23.67 8.86
N ARG A 144 -10.13 -23.69 7.62
CA ARG A 144 -9.75 -24.92 6.91
C ARG A 144 -8.32 -25.38 7.19
N LEU A 145 -7.50 -24.53 7.83
CA LEU A 145 -6.11 -24.87 8.13
C LEU A 145 -5.93 -25.18 9.62
N PRO A 146 -5.10 -26.20 9.95
CA PRO A 146 -4.74 -26.49 11.33
C PRO A 146 -4.15 -25.27 12.03
N GLY A 147 -4.43 -25.10 13.32
CA GLY A 147 -4.01 -23.92 14.09
C GLY A 147 -2.49 -23.71 14.12
N PHE A 148 -1.70 -24.78 14.07
CA PHE A 148 -0.24 -24.68 14.01
C PHE A 148 0.25 -24.07 12.69
N VAL A 149 -0.40 -24.40 11.56
CA VAL A 149 -0.09 -23.81 10.23
C VAL A 149 -0.42 -22.33 10.23
N GLN A 150 -1.58 -21.95 10.78
CA GLN A 150 -1.96 -20.54 10.90
C GLN A 150 -0.93 -19.76 11.74
N ARG A 151 -0.44 -20.34 12.84
CA ARG A 151 0.60 -19.75 13.68
C ARG A 151 1.93 -19.59 12.94
N MET A 152 2.36 -20.58 12.18
CA MET A 152 3.58 -20.51 11.36
C MET A 152 3.49 -19.42 10.29
N VAL A 153 2.36 -19.33 9.58
CA VAL A 153 2.12 -18.29 8.58
C VAL A 153 2.13 -16.90 9.20
N LYS A 154 1.47 -16.73 10.36
CA LYS A 154 1.46 -15.46 11.10
C LYS A 154 2.87 -15.07 11.54
N GLN A 155 3.66 -16.01 12.06
CA GLN A 155 5.06 -15.77 12.45
C GLN A 155 5.93 -15.40 11.25
N TYR A 156 5.78 -16.07 10.11
CA TYR A 156 6.49 -15.74 8.88
C TYR A 156 6.19 -14.30 8.44
N TRP A 157 4.91 -13.91 8.39
CA TRP A 157 4.52 -12.55 8.01
C TRP A 157 5.03 -11.50 8.99
N MET A 158 5.00 -11.81 10.29
CA MET A 158 5.53 -10.90 11.30
C MET A 158 7.06 -10.71 11.15
N ARG A 159 7.79 -11.79 10.89
CA ARG A 159 9.25 -11.71 10.63
C ARG A 159 9.54 -10.88 9.37
N GLN A 160 8.76 -11.06 8.30
CA GLN A 160 8.89 -10.25 7.08
C GLN A 160 8.61 -8.77 7.36
N LEU A 161 7.54 -8.46 8.08
CA LEU A 161 7.22 -7.09 8.47
C LEU A 161 8.39 -6.45 9.27
N ILE A 162 8.86 -7.13 10.33
CA ILE A 162 9.96 -6.62 11.17
C ILE A 162 11.23 -6.40 10.32
N ARG A 163 11.54 -7.33 9.41
CA ARG A 163 12.69 -7.21 8.52
C ARG A 163 12.61 -5.97 7.63
N GLN A 164 11.41 -5.66 7.11
CA GLN A 164 11.22 -4.48 6.27
C GLN A 164 11.18 -3.19 7.10
N LEU A 165 10.52 -3.19 8.25
CA LEU A 165 10.48 -2.03 9.16
C LEU A 165 11.86 -1.58 9.63
N ARG A 166 12.84 -2.49 9.73
CA ARG A 166 14.23 -2.14 10.03
C ARG A 166 14.92 -1.35 8.92
N LYS A 167 14.39 -1.38 7.69
CA LYS A 167 14.92 -0.65 6.52
C LYS A 167 14.22 0.67 6.27
N VAL A 168 13.03 0.88 6.87
CA VAL A 168 12.24 2.13 6.77
C VAL A 168 12.75 3.10 7.82
N ARG A 169 12.85 4.37 7.48
CA ARG A 169 13.15 5.46 8.41
C ARG A 169 11.86 6.01 8.99
#